data_7dc05689d77030c343d5a3b6cc623cfc
#
_entry.id   7dc05689d77030c343d5a3b6cc623cfc
#
_cell.length_a   1.000
_cell.length_b   1.000
_cell.length_c   1.000
_cell.angle_alpha   90.00
_cell.angle_beta   90.00
_cell.angle_gamma   90.00
#
_symmetry.space_group_name_H-M   'P 1'
#
loop_
_entity.id
_entity.type
_entity.pdbx_description
1 polymer ?
#
loop_
_entity_poly.entity_id
_entity_poly.type
_entity_poly.pdbx_seq_one_letter_code
_entity_poly.pdbx_strand_id
1 'polypeptide(L)'
;MMNSQEIETAIRLKMQMVVVILRDDAYGMIRWKQANMGLKDWGLTYGNPDFVKYVESYGGIGHRVKNSAELEPLLEKCLNTDGFHLIDCPVDYSENDQILNNDIKELSRKV
;
A
#
# COMPACT_ATOMS: atom_id res chain seq x y z
N MET A 1 1.39 1.47 9.56
CA MET A 1 2.23 0.63 10.47
C MET A 1 1.51 0.28 11.79
N MET A 2 0.26 0.68 11.97
CA MET A 2 -0.54 0.22 13.12
C MET A 2 -0.72 -1.30 13.04
N ASN A 3 -0.53 -1.99 14.16
CA ASN A 3 -0.62 -3.45 14.30
C ASN A 3 0.44 -4.27 13.52
N SER A 4 1.54 -3.66 13.10
CA SER A 4 2.60 -4.38 12.39
C SER A 4 3.32 -5.44 13.25
N GLN A 5 3.21 -5.35 14.57
CA GLN A 5 3.70 -6.38 15.51
C GLN A 5 2.99 -7.73 15.34
N GLU A 6 1.80 -7.78 14.73
CA GLU A 6 1.10 -9.04 14.44
C GLU A 6 1.81 -9.92 13.42
N ILE A 7 2.81 -9.36 12.72
CA ILE A 7 3.72 -10.15 11.87
C ILE A 7 4.44 -11.21 12.72
N GLU A 8 4.93 -10.83 13.91
CA GLU A 8 5.56 -11.79 14.84
C GLU A 8 4.57 -12.90 15.23
N THR A 9 3.36 -12.51 15.60
CA THR A 9 2.30 -13.46 15.98
C THR A 9 2.03 -14.46 14.85
N ALA A 10 1.85 -13.98 13.63
CA ALA A 10 1.56 -14.82 12.47
C ALA A 10 2.72 -15.79 12.16
N ILE A 11 3.95 -15.32 12.20
CA ILE A 11 5.15 -16.14 11.95
C ILE A 11 5.34 -17.20 13.05
N ARG A 12 5.20 -16.82 14.32
CA ARG A 12 5.30 -17.72 15.45
C ARG A 12 4.24 -18.82 15.41
N LEU A 13 3.02 -18.48 14.96
CA LEU A 13 1.92 -19.44 14.77
C LEU A 13 2.02 -20.22 13.45
N LYS A 14 3.06 -19.98 12.65
CA LYS A 14 3.27 -20.63 11.34
C LYS A 14 2.07 -20.47 10.39
N MET A 15 1.46 -19.29 10.41
CA MET A 15 0.32 -18.99 9.53
C MET A 15 0.80 -18.84 8.10
N GLN A 16 0.14 -19.51 7.17
CA GLN A 16 0.28 -19.24 5.74
C GLN A 16 -0.55 -17.99 5.42
N MET A 17 0.13 -16.88 5.12
CA MET A 17 -0.53 -15.60 4.91
C MET A 17 0.22 -14.76 3.88
N VAL A 18 -0.52 -14.05 3.06
CA VAL A 18 0.02 -13.03 2.14
C VAL A 18 -0.54 -11.68 2.53
N VAL A 19 0.34 -10.72 2.83
CA VAL A 19 0.00 -9.33 3.14
C VAL A 19 0.50 -8.44 2.00
N VAL A 20 -0.39 -7.64 1.41
CA VAL A 20 -0.03 -6.65 0.39
C VAL A 20 -0.11 -5.26 1.00
N ILE A 21 1.00 -4.52 0.97
CA ILE A 21 1.06 -3.11 1.39
C ILE A 21 0.97 -2.24 0.14
N LEU A 22 -0.13 -1.49 0.01
CA LEU A 22 -0.25 -0.44 -1.00
C LEU A 22 0.43 0.82 -0.46
N ARG A 23 1.55 1.20 -1.07
CA ARG A 23 2.46 2.24 -0.56
C ARG A 23 2.48 3.46 -1.47
N ASP A 24 2.19 4.64 -0.93
CA ASP A 24 2.27 5.92 -1.63
C ASP A 24 3.25 6.93 -0.99
N ASP A 25 3.92 6.55 0.11
CA ASP A 25 4.87 7.38 0.86
C ASP A 25 4.29 8.72 1.36
N ALA A 26 2.97 8.77 1.54
CA ALA A 26 2.24 9.96 1.97
C ALA A 26 0.94 9.63 2.72
N TYR A 27 0.38 10.64 3.37
CA TYR A 27 -1.00 10.61 3.87
C TYR A 27 -1.97 10.98 2.75
N GLY A 28 -2.13 10.09 1.76
CA GLY A 28 -2.81 10.35 0.50
C GLY A 28 -4.23 10.90 0.65
N MET A 29 -5.05 10.34 1.55
CA MET A 29 -6.41 10.84 1.80
C MET A 29 -6.42 12.26 2.38
N ILE A 30 -5.46 12.59 3.25
CA ILE A 30 -5.34 13.95 3.82
C ILE A 30 -4.85 14.92 2.74
N ARG A 31 -3.88 14.52 1.92
CA ARG A 31 -3.39 15.31 0.78
C ARG A 31 -4.54 15.67 -0.16
N TRP A 32 -5.34 14.71 -0.51
CA TRP A 32 -6.51 14.92 -1.35
C TRP A 32 -7.52 15.89 -0.73
N LYS A 33 -7.83 15.75 0.57
CA LYS A 33 -8.72 16.69 1.28
C LYS A 33 -8.16 18.12 1.32
N GLN A 34 -6.86 18.28 1.58
CA GLN A 34 -6.21 19.58 1.56
C GLN A 34 -6.28 20.23 0.17
N ALA A 35 -6.00 19.47 -0.89
CA ALA A 35 -6.11 19.95 -2.27
C ALA A 35 -7.54 20.43 -2.59
N ASN A 36 -8.57 19.68 -2.20
CA ASN A 36 -9.98 20.05 -2.36
C ASN A 36 -10.36 21.36 -1.62
N MET A 37 -9.71 21.64 -0.51
CA MET A 37 -9.91 22.87 0.26
C MET A 37 -9.05 24.05 -0.24
N GLY A 38 -8.26 23.87 -1.30
CA GLY A 38 -7.31 24.86 -1.82
C GLY A 38 -6.12 25.12 -0.90
N LEU A 39 -5.84 24.20 0.03
CA LEU A 39 -4.70 24.31 0.94
C LEU A 39 -3.42 23.77 0.27
N LYS A 40 -2.28 24.35 0.65
CA LYS A 40 -0.98 23.87 0.18
C LYS A 40 -0.64 22.50 0.76
N ASP A 41 0.02 21.66 -0.02
CA ASP A 41 0.62 20.40 0.46
C ASP A 41 1.70 20.72 1.51
N TRP A 42 1.44 20.34 2.75
CA TRP A 42 2.36 20.54 3.85
C TRP A 42 2.30 19.41 4.86
N GLY A 43 3.48 18.85 5.17
CA GLY A 43 3.62 17.85 6.23
C GLY A 43 3.00 16.48 5.91
N LEU A 44 2.72 16.16 4.65
CA LEU A 44 2.00 14.95 4.26
C LEU A 44 2.89 13.84 3.73
N THR A 45 4.13 14.16 3.35
CA THR A 45 5.11 13.21 2.84
C THR A 45 5.97 12.70 3.99
N TYR A 46 6.21 11.40 4.04
CA TYR A 46 7.06 10.75 5.03
C TYR A 46 7.83 9.57 4.40
N GLY A 47 8.91 9.13 5.06
CA GLY A 47 9.64 7.94 4.67
C GLY A 47 9.01 6.68 5.30
N ASN A 48 8.80 5.67 4.48
CA ASN A 48 8.46 4.33 4.97
C ASN A 48 9.73 3.52 5.27
N PRO A 49 9.68 2.52 6.13
CA PRO A 49 10.74 1.54 6.23
C PRO A 49 10.84 0.74 4.93
N ASP A 50 11.96 0.07 4.71
CA ASP A 50 12.04 -0.98 3.70
C ASP A 50 11.19 -2.18 4.17
N PHE A 51 9.99 -2.32 3.63
CA PHE A 51 9.02 -3.34 4.05
C PHE A 51 9.51 -4.76 3.78
N VAL A 52 10.37 -4.96 2.78
CA VAL A 52 11.00 -6.26 2.51
C VAL A 52 11.90 -6.65 3.69
N LYS A 53 12.86 -5.79 4.03
CA LYS A 53 13.75 -6.01 5.17
C LYS A 53 12.99 -6.07 6.49
N TYR A 54 11.92 -5.31 6.60
CA TYR A 54 11.10 -5.26 7.80
C TYR A 54 10.45 -6.63 8.10
N VAL A 55 9.80 -7.25 7.12
CA VAL A 55 9.22 -8.59 7.32
C VAL A 55 10.30 -9.66 7.47
N GLU A 56 11.41 -9.54 6.75
CA GLU A 56 12.55 -10.48 6.88
C GLU A 56 13.16 -10.45 8.28
N SER A 57 13.16 -9.30 8.96
CA SER A 57 13.63 -9.19 10.34
C SER A 57 12.81 -10.00 11.34
N TYR A 58 11.56 -10.33 11.02
CA TYR A 58 10.70 -11.24 11.79
C TYR A 58 10.81 -12.71 11.35
N GLY A 59 11.52 -12.99 10.25
CA GLY A 59 11.63 -14.33 9.67
C GLY A 59 10.58 -14.63 8.59
N GLY A 60 9.85 -13.64 8.10
CA GLY A 60 8.96 -13.76 6.95
C GLY A 60 9.68 -13.57 5.61
N ILE A 61 8.94 -13.62 4.52
CA ILE A 61 9.46 -13.53 3.15
C ILE A 61 8.95 -12.23 2.53
N GLY A 62 9.89 -11.33 2.18
CA GLY A 62 9.57 -10.02 1.60
C GLY A 62 9.69 -10.02 0.08
N HIS A 63 8.77 -9.30 -0.56
CA HIS A 63 8.75 -9.09 -2.00
C HIS A 63 8.47 -7.63 -2.31
N ARG A 64 8.93 -7.15 -3.47
CA ARG A 64 8.62 -5.80 -3.98
C ARG A 64 8.19 -5.88 -5.43
N VAL A 65 7.04 -5.28 -5.74
CA VAL A 65 6.53 -5.11 -7.09
C VAL A 65 7.22 -3.91 -7.75
N LYS A 66 7.69 -4.06 -8.96
CA LYS A 66 8.31 -2.98 -9.75
C LYS A 66 7.37 -2.39 -10.79
N ASN A 67 6.44 -3.21 -11.28
CA ASN A 67 5.43 -2.81 -12.26
C ASN A 67 4.16 -3.66 -12.08
N SER A 68 3.04 -3.20 -12.61
CA SER A 68 1.73 -3.85 -12.43
C SER A 68 1.67 -5.29 -12.96
N ALA A 69 2.42 -5.61 -14.03
CA ALA A 69 2.42 -6.96 -14.62
C ALA A 69 3.06 -8.02 -13.71
N GLU A 70 3.88 -7.59 -12.74
CA GLU A 70 4.52 -8.52 -11.78
C GLU A 70 3.59 -8.92 -10.62
N LEU A 71 2.53 -8.15 -10.35
CA LEU A 71 1.71 -8.34 -9.15
C LEU A 71 0.97 -9.68 -9.16
N GLU A 72 0.28 -9.98 -10.24
CA GLU A 72 -0.54 -11.22 -10.35
C GLU A 72 0.32 -12.48 -10.21
N PRO A 73 1.39 -12.70 -11.03
CA PRO A 73 2.21 -13.90 -10.90
C PRO A 73 2.94 -13.99 -9.55
N LEU A 74 3.32 -12.85 -8.96
CA LEU A 74 3.92 -12.82 -7.63
C LEU A 74 2.91 -13.24 -6.56
N LEU A 75 1.68 -12.73 -6.63
CA LEU A 75 0.62 -13.08 -5.69
C LEU A 75 0.27 -14.57 -5.77
N GLU A 76 0.13 -15.12 -6.98
CA GLU A 76 -0.07 -16.55 -7.18
C GLU A 76 1.07 -17.38 -6.59
N LYS A 77 2.32 -16.98 -6.82
CA LYS A 77 3.48 -17.64 -6.23
C LYS A 77 3.41 -17.62 -4.70
N CYS A 78 3.11 -16.48 -4.09
CA CYS A 78 3.04 -16.36 -2.63
C CYS A 78 1.89 -17.20 -2.03
N LEU A 79 0.75 -17.26 -2.70
CA LEU A 79 -0.40 -18.06 -2.24
C LEU A 79 -0.13 -19.58 -2.30
N ASN A 80 0.75 -20.01 -3.21
CA ASN A 80 1.14 -21.42 -3.41
C ASN A 80 2.46 -21.79 -2.71
N THR A 81 3.05 -20.90 -1.92
CA THR A 81 4.30 -21.16 -1.19
C THR A 81 4.05 -21.00 0.31
N ASP A 82 4.54 -21.95 1.09
CA ASP A 82 4.38 -21.92 2.55
C ASP A 82 5.09 -20.73 3.17
N GLY A 83 4.48 -20.18 4.21
CA GLY A 83 5.06 -19.15 5.05
C GLY A 83 4.24 -17.85 5.09
N PHE A 84 4.81 -16.85 5.76
CA PHE A 84 4.29 -15.51 5.82
C PHE A 84 4.98 -14.65 4.75
N HIS A 85 4.21 -14.19 3.77
CA HIS A 85 4.69 -13.35 2.67
C HIS A 85 4.19 -11.91 2.82
N LEU A 86 5.07 -10.94 2.58
CA LEU A 86 4.70 -9.53 2.49
C LEU A 86 5.11 -8.97 1.14
N ILE A 87 4.17 -8.36 0.43
CA ILE A 87 4.38 -7.73 -0.88
C ILE A 87 4.31 -6.22 -0.70
N ASP A 88 5.44 -5.52 -0.86
CA ASP A 88 5.51 -4.06 -0.97
C ASP A 88 5.12 -3.66 -2.40
N CYS A 89 3.94 -3.05 -2.54
CA CYS A 89 3.36 -2.64 -3.81
C CYS A 89 3.26 -1.12 -3.87
N PRO A 90 4.26 -0.41 -4.47
CA PRO A 90 4.15 1.02 -4.72
C PRO A 90 2.96 1.33 -5.62
N VAL A 91 2.19 2.35 -5.26
CA VAL A 91 0.98 2.77 -6.00
C VAL A 91 1.13 4.22 -6.43
N ASP A 92 0.81 4.49 -7.68
CA ASP A 92 0.72 5.84 -8.21
C ASP A 92 -0.72 6.36 -8.06
N TYR A 93 -0.87 7.44 -7.29
CA TYR A 93 -2.14 8.12 -7.07
C TYR A 93 -2.23 9.47 -7.80
N SER A 94 -1.38 9.71 -8.80
CA SER A 94 -1.30 11.00 -9.51
C SER A 94 -2.62 11.39 -10.20
N GLU A 95 -3.41 10.41 -10.65
CA GLU A 95 -4.70 10.65 -11.30
C GLU A 95 -5.89 10.82 -10.34
N ASN A 96 -5.70 10.53 -9.06
CA ASN A 96 -6.80 10.55 -8.09
C ASN A 96 -7.49 11.91 -7.98
N ASP A 97 -6.74 13.00 -8.09
CA ASP A 97 -7.30 14.34 -8.00
C ASP A 97 -8.24 14.65 -9.18
N GLN A 98 -7.84 14.28 -10.38
CA GLN A 98 -8.69 14.40 -11.57
C GLN A 98 -9.95 13.55 -11.46
N ILE A 99 -9.80 12.27 -11.15
CA ILE A 99 -10.94 11.34 -11.15
C ILE A 99 -11.89 11.62 -9.98
N LEU A 100 -11.39 11.76 -8.75
CA LEU A 100 -12.23 11.85 -7.57
C LEU A 100 -12.76 13.25 -7.32
N ASN A 101 -12.01 14.29 -7.66
CA ASN A 101 -12.42 15.67 -7.40
C ASN A 101 -13.13 16.30 -8.57
N ASN A 102 -12.65 16.11 -9.79
CA ASN A 102 -13.20 16.76 -10.97
C ASN A 102 -14.28 15.94 -11.63
N ASP A 103 -13.96 14.72 -12.06
CA ASP A 103 -14.88 13.89 -12.87
C ASP A 103 -16.11 13.45 -12.07
N ILE A 104 -15.96 12.98 -10.84
CA ILE A 104 -17.09 12.59 -9.98
C ILE A 104 -17.96 13.81 -9.62
N LYS A 105 -17.34 14.95 -9.35
CA LYS A 105 -18.07 16.20 -9.05
C LYS A 105 -18.86 16.70 -10.24
N GLU A 106 -18.33 16.56 -11.46
CA GLU A 106 -19.07 16.88 -12.67
C GLU A 106 -20.25 15.91 -12.91
N LEU A 107 -20.03 14.62 -12.68
CA LEU A 107 -21.09 13.62 -12.78
C LEU A 107 -22.22 13.88 -11.77
N SER A 108 -21.89 14.22 -10.54
CA SER A 108 -22.89 14.53 -9.49
C SER A 108 -23.73 15.78 -9.77
N ARG A 109 -23.25 16.70 -10.61
CA ARG A 109 -24.02 17.91 -11.01
C ARG A 109 -25.01 17.64 -12.16
N LYS A 110 -24.89 16.48 -12.83
CA LYS A 110 -25.76 16.10 -13.94
C LYS A 110 -26.97 15.27 -13.50
N VAL A 111 -27.04 14.94 -12.21
CA VAL A 111 -28.18 14.29 -11.54
C VAL A 111 -28.99 15.33 -10.78
#